data_8d4c74ed42887bca1dad60e668050128
#
_entry.id   8d4c74ed42887bca1dad60e668050128
#
_cell.length_a   1.000
_cell.length_b   1.000
_cell.length_c   1.000
_cell.angle_alpha   90.00
_cell.angle_beta   90.00
_cell.angle_gamma   90.00
#
_symmetry.space_group_name_H-M   'P 1'
#
loop_
_entity.id
_entity.type
_entity.pdbx_description
1 polymer ?
#
loop_
_entity_poly.entity_id
_entity_poly.type
_entity_poly.pdbx_seq_one_letter_code
_entity_poly.pdbx_strand_id
1 'polypeptide(L)'
;MFKCKVHEVKETEMPELNDDFAKDTSEFDTFEELKEDLRTKLAASKEKAAEKEERNRVVQAVVDAQDFDIPKTMIDTQIEDDIQEYDQSLRNQGMNLDQYLQYFNFTLEDFKKDIEETSIRKLKTRLVMEEIIKNEDFEVTDKEIDEELENMAKMYNVEIEKVKEFMQGENLMYMYHDLKFNKAIDFLFENAVIE
;
A
#
# COMPACT_ATOMS: atom_id res chain seq x y z
N MET A 1 35.76 11.01 -38.99
CA MET A 1 35.09 9.86 -39.63
C MET A 1 35.33 8.66 -38.74
N PHE A 2 34.28 8.08 -38.12
CA PHE A 2 34.41 6.93 -37.28
C PHE A 2 34.20 5.66 -38.13
N LYS A 3 35.11 4.68 -38.02
CA LYS A 3 34.96 3.36 -38.65
C LYS A 3 34.41 2.39 -37.60
N CYS A 4 33.11 2.05 -37.71
CA CYS A 4 32.47 1.05 -36.86
C CYS A 4 32.43 -0.29 -37.53
N LYS A 5 32.79 -1.36 -36.80
CA LYS A 5 32.64 -2.74 -37.24
C LYS A 5 31.50 -3.36 -36.43
N VAL A 6 30.43 -3.72 -37.11
CA VAL A 6 29.31 -4.46 -36.48
C VAL A 6 29.77 -5.90 -36.30
N HIS A 7 29.76 -6.40 -35.08
CA HIS A 7 30.16 -7.75 -34.73
C HIS A 7 29.01 -8.73 -34.70
N GLU A 8 27.82 -8.25 -34.30
CA GLU A 8 26.63 -9.07 -34.16
C GLU A 8 25.39 -8.19 -34.30
N VAL A 9 24.39 -8.67 -34.98
CA VAL A 9 23.03 -8.09 -35.01
C VAL A 9 22.10 -9.13 -34.39
N LYS A 10 21.45 -8.76 -33.29
CA LYS A 10 20.49 -9.63 -32.59
C LYS A 10 19.10 -9.12 -32.88
N GLU A 11 18.23 -10.02 -33.26
CA GLU A 11 16.79 -9.77 -33.34
C GLU A 11 16.09 -10.52 -32.19
N THR A 12 15.13 -9.87 -31.55
CA THR A 12 14.34 -10.52 -30.52
C THR A 12 13.15 -11.18 -31.20
N GLU A 13 13.16 -12.50 -31.28
CA GLU A 13 11.99 -13.26 -31.69
C GLU A 13 11.08 -13.51 -30.50
N MET A 14 9.80 -13.21 -30.67
CA MET A 14 8.79 -13.55 -29.66
C MET A 14 8.40 -15.00 -29.84
N PRO A 15 8.46 -15.85 -28.79
CA PRO A 15 8.04 -17.24 -28.89
C PRO A 15 6.54 -17.34 -29.22
N GLU A 16 6.18 -18.39 -29.95
CA GLU A 16 4.77 -18.71 -30.16
C GLU A 16 4.10 -19.11 -28.86
N LEU A 17 2.87 -18.62 -28.66
CA LEU A 17 2.06 -18.91 -27.48
C LEU A 17 1.41 -20.29 -27.62
N ASN A 18 2.20 -21.33 -27.34
CA ASN A 18 1.83 -22.75 -27.44
C ASN A 18 2.16 -23.49 -26.13
N ASP A 19 1.99 -24.82 -26.13
CA ASP A 19 2.23 -25.65 -24.95
C ASP A 19 3.72 -25.70 -24.56
N ASP A 20 4.62 -25.56 -25.53
CA ASP A 20 6.06 -25.49 -25.25
C ASP A 20 6.39 -24.20 -24.51
N PHE A 21 5.80 -23.07 -24.91
CA PHE A 21 5.90 -21.83 -24.15
C PHE A 21 5.40 -21.95 -22.71
N ALA A 22 4.27 -22.64 -22.50
CA ALA A 22 3.73 -22.85 -21.15
C ALA A 22 4.68 -23.65 -20.27
N LYS A 23 5.28 -24.72 -20.79
CA LYS A 23 6.27 -25.54 -20.07
C LYS A 23 7.57 -24.81 -19.76
N ASP A 24 8.01 -23.95 -20.68
CA ASP A 24 9.27 -23.21 -20.51
C ASP A 24 9.16 -22.05 -19.50
N THR A 25 7.96 -21.48 -19.35
CA THR A 25 7.74 -20.25 -18.56
C THR A 25 6.93 -20.44 -17.29
N SER A 26 6.35 -21.65 -17.10
CA SER A 26 5.45 -21.94 -15.97
C SER A 26 5.52 -23.40 -15.54
N GLU A 27 4.72 -23.75 -14.52
CA GLU A 27 4.56 -25.13 -14.04
C GLU A 27 3.45 -25.91 -14.78
N PHE A 28 2.85 -25.32 -15.82
CA PHE A 28 1.74 -25.91 -16.55
C PHE A 28 2.22 -26.64 -17.81
N ASP A 29 1.53 -27.73 -18.13
CA ASP A 29 1.86 -28.56 -19.31
C ASP A 29 1.24 -28.02 -20.60
N THR A 30 0.15 -27.23 -20.49
CA THR A 30 -0.56 -26.69 -21.64
C THR A 30 -0.75 -25.17 -21.54
N PHE A 31 -0.80 -24.52 -22.70
CA PHE A 31 -1.06 -23.08 -22.78
C PHE A 31 -2.46 -22.70 -22.25
N GLU A 32 -3.45 -23.58 -22.40
CA GLU A 32 -4.80 -23.34 -21.91
C GLU A 32 -4.85 -23.37 -20.36
N GLU A 33 -4.11 -24.28 -19.71
CA GLU A 33 -3.97 -24.31 -18.24
C GLU A 33 -3.31 -23.04 -17.72
N LEU A 34 -2.21 -22.60 -18.32
CA LEU A 34 -1.55 -21.34 -17.99
C LEU A 34 -2.49 -20.15 -18.12
N LYS A 35 -3.25 -20.09 -19.19
CA LYS A 35 -4.21 -19.02 -19.47
C LYS A 35 -5.36 -18.99 -18.46
N GLU A 36 -5.88 -20.15 -18.06
CA GLU A 36 -6.94 -20.24 -17.07
C GLU A 36 -6.44 -19.87 -15.66
N ASP A 37 -5.23 -20.29 -15.29
CA ASP A 37 -4.58 -19.87 -14.04
C ASP A 37 -4.38 -18.34 -14.01
N LEU A 38 -3.84 -17.77 -15.09
CA LEU A 38 -3.68 -16.31 -15.21
C LEU A 38 -5.02 -15.58 -15.14
N ARG A 39 -6.05 -16.11 -15.79
CA ARG A 39 -7.41 -15.53 -15.73
C ARG A 39 -7.95 -15.54 -14.31
N THR A 40 -7.80 -16.65 -13.60
CA THR A 40 -8.22 -16.81 -12.20
C THR A 40 -7.46 -15.86 -11.27
N LYS A 41 -6.14 -15.78 -11.41
CA LYS A 41 -5.30 -14.86 -10.63
C LYS A 41 -5.64 -13.39 -10.89
N LEU A 42 -5.87 -13.04 -12.16
CA LEU A 42 -6.27 -11.68 -12.54
C LEU A 42 -7.66 -11.32 -12.04
N ALA A 43 -8.61 -12.26 -12.11
CA ALA A 43 -9.97 -12.06 -11.57
C ALA A 43 -9.91 -11.82 -10.06
N ALA A 44 -9.23 -12.68 -9.30
CA ALA A 44 -9.06 -12.55 -7.87
C ALA A 44 -8.31 -11.24 -7.47
N SER A 45 -7.31 -10.85 -8.25
CA SER A 45 -6.58 -9.59 -8.03
C SER A 45 -7.48 -8.36 -8.27
N LYS A 46 -8.29 -8.39 -9.34
CA LYS A 46 -9.24 -7.31 -9.63
C LYS A 46 -10.35 -7.21 -8.60
N GLU A 47 -10.87 -8.34 -8.14
CA GLU A 47 -11.89 -8.39 -7.07
C GLU A 47 -11.37 -7.78 -5.78
N LYS A 48 -10.17 -8.16 -5.33
CA LYS A 48 -9.53 -7.56 -4.17
C LYS A 48 -9.25 -6.06 -4.34
N ALA A 49 -8.86 -5.64 -5.54
CA ALA A 49 -8.62 -4.23 -5.82
C ALA A 49 -9.92 -3.43 -5.79
N ALA A 50 -11.02 -3.97 -6.36
CA ALA A 50 -12.33 -3.34 -6.32
C ALA A 50 -12.86 -3.23 -4.90
N GLU A 51 -12.79 -4.31 -4.10
CA GLU A 51 -13.19 -4.30 -2.68
C GLU A 51 -12.41 -3.24 -1.89
N LYS A 52 -11.09 -3.19 -2.09
CA LYS A 52 -10.26 -2.17 -1.43
C LYS A 52 -10.67 -0.75 -1.83
N GLU A 53 -10.99 -0.52 -3.09
CA GLU A 53 -11.44 0.78 -3.57
C GLU A 53 -12.80 1.15 -3.00
N GLU A 54 -13.74 0.21 -2.92
CA GLU A 54 -15.06 0.43 -2.30
C GLU A 54 -14.92 0.80 -0.82
N ARG A 55 -14.10 0.06 -0.06
CA ARG A 55 -13.78 0.38 1.35
C ARG A 55 -13.19 1.78 1.48
N ASN A 56 -12.26 2.15 0.62
CA ASN A 56 -11.68 3.50 0.62
C ASN A 56 -12.73 4.58 0.31
N ARG A 57 -13.64 4.34 -0.61
CA ARG A 57 -14.74 5.28 -0.93
C ARG A 57 -15.68 5.47 0.25
N VAL A 58 -16.01 4.40 0.97
CA VAL A 58 -16.84 4.48 2.18
C VAL A 58 -16.16 5.35 3.24
N VAL A 59 -14.89 5.07 3.55
CA VAL A 59 -14.11 5.89 4.50
C VAL A 59 -14.07 7.35 4.04
N GLN A 60 -13.77 7.59 2.76
CA GLN A 60 -13.70 8.94 2.22
C GLN A 60 -15.04 9.67 2.31
N ALA A 61 -16.15 9.01 2.02
CA ALA A 61 -17.49 9.59 2.14
C ALA A 61 -17.81 10.01 3.59
N VAL A 62 -17.43 9.17 4.56
CA VAL A 62 -17.59 9.50 5.98
C VAL A 62 -16.74 10.70 6.37
N VAL A 63 -15.47 10.74 5.93
CA VAL A 63 -14.53 11.84 6.19
C VAL A 63 -15.00 13.14 5.56
N ASP A 64 -15.50 13.10 4.32
CA ASP A 64 -15.97 14.29 3.61
C ASP A 64 -17.26 14.86 4.22
N ALA A 65 -18.08 13.99 4.84
CA ALA A 65 -19.28 14.42 5.55
C ALA A 65 -18.99 15.14 6.87
N GLN A 66 -17.74 15.06 7.39
CA GLN A 66 -17.36 15.76 8.63
C GLN A 66 -16.85 17.16 8.30
N ASP A 67 -17.36 18.14 9.08
CA ASP A 67 -16.91 19.54 9.00
C ASP A 67 -16.33 19.96 10.35
N PHE A 68 -15.02 20.12 10.41
CA PHE A 68 -14.30 20.60 11.59
C PHE A 68 -12.98 21.28 11.19
N ASP A 69 -12.58 22.25 12.02
CA ASP A 69 -11.31 22.96 11.81
C ASP A 69 -10.13 22.17 12.36
N ILE A 70 -9.11 22.00 11.55
CA ILE A 70 -7.85 21.39 11.97
C ILE A 70 -6.85 22.51 12.30
N PRO A 71 -6.26 22.51 13.49
CA PRO A 71 -5.25 23.51 13.87
C PRO A 71 -4.06 23.49 12.91
N LYS A 72 -3.60 24.67 12.51
CA LYS A 72 -2.48 24.80 11.58
C LYS A 72 -1.23 24.04 12.02
N THR A 73 -0.95 24.05 13.33
CA THR A 73 0.20 23.30 13.87
C THR A 73 0.14 21.80 13.59
N MET A 74 -1.05 21.20 13.60
CA MET A 74 -1.23 19.77 13.27
C MET A 74 -1.00 19.53 11.77
N ILE A 75 -1.46 20.45 10.92
CA ILE A 75 -1.23 20.41 9.48
C ILE A 75 0.27 20.50 9.18
N ASP A 76 0.94 21.49 9.79
CA ASP A 76 2.38 21.70 9.60
C ASP A 76 3.20 20.47 10.04
N THR A 77 2.84 19.85 11.18
CA THR A 77 3.47 18.60 11.63
C THR A 77 3.21 17.46 10.66
N GLN A 78 1.98 17.29 10.17
CA GLN A 78 1.67 16.24 9.20
C GLN A 78 2.46 16.40 7.90
N ILE A 79 2.61 17.63 7.42
CA ILE A 79 3.43 17.93 6.23
C ILE A 79 4.90 17.55 6.48
N GLU A 80 5.43 17.84 7.66
CA GLU A 80 6.81 17.47 8.02
C GLU A 80 7.00 15.94 8.07
N ASP A 81 6.04 15.22 8.66
CA ASP A 81 6.04 13.75 8.68
C ASP A 81 5.96 13.16 7.27
N ASP A 82 5.06 13.68 6.42
CA ASP A 82 4.91 13.23 5.04
C ASP A 82 6.18 13.48 4.20
N ILE A 83 6.89 14.59 4.44
CA ILE A 83 8.19 14.89 3.83
C ILE A 83 9.24 13.85 4.25
N GLN A 84 9.28 13.48 5.53
CA GLN A 84 10.22 12.47 6.02
C GLN A 84 9.93 11.09 5.43
N GLU A 85 8.64 10.68 5.36
CA GLU A 85 8.23 9.44 4.69
C GLU A 85 8.65 9.43 3.22
N TYR A 86 8.46 10.55 2.53
CA TYR A 86 8.85 10.69 1.13
C TYR A 86 10.38 10.60 0.94
N ASP A 87 11.16 11.31 1.77
CA ASP A 87 12.63 11.21 1.74
C ASP A 87 13.10 9.78 2.01
N GLN A 88 12.50 9.08 2.99
CA GLN A 88 12.84 7.68 3.25
C GLN A 88 12.51 6.77 2.06
N SER A 89 11.38 7.00 1.40
CA SER A 89 11.00 6.27 0.19
C SER A 89 11.98 6.49 -0.96
N LEU A 90 12.42 7.73 -1.15
CA LEU A 90 13.44 8.08 -2.15
C LEU A 90 14.80 7.42 -1.82
N ARG A 91 15.20 7.39 -0.55
CA ARG A 91 16.45 6.73 -0.11
C ARG A 91 16.45 5.24 -0.44
N ASN A 92 15.33 4.56 -0.29
CA ASN A 92 15.18 3.16 -0.68
C ASN A 92 15.34 2.94 -2.19
N GLN A 93 15.15 3.99 -2.99
CA GLN A 93 15.35 4.01 -4.44
C GLN A 93 16.74 4.57 -4.85
N GLY A 94 17.61 4.86 -3.87
CA GLY A 94 18.97 5.37 -4.11
C GLY A 94 19.06 6.89 -4.34
N MET A 95 18.01 7.64 -3.99
CA MET A 95 17.95 9.11 -4.12
C MET A 95 17.53 9.71 -2.77
N ASN A 96 17.80 10.99 -2.53
CA ASN A 96 17.25 11.73 -1.40
C ASN A 96 16.38 12.91 -1.88
N LEU A 97 15.64 13.53 -0.95
CA LEU A 97 14.72 14.61 -1.29
C LEU A 97 15.43 15.80 -1.94
N ASP A 98 16.62 16.18 -1.48
CA ASP A 98 17.35 17.30 -2.06
C ASP A 98 17.71 17.06 -3.53
N GLN A 99 18.15 15.84 -3.85
CA GLN A 99 18.45 15.44 -5.23
C GLN A 99 17.19 15.43 -6.11
N TYR A 100 16.08 14.93 -5.55
CA TYR A 100 14.78 14.95 -6.22
C TYR A 100 14.34 16.38 -6.55
N LEU A 101 14.35 17.26 -5.56
CA LEU A 101 13.98 18.67 -5.73
C LEU A 101 14.87 19.38 -6.76
N GLN A 102 16.19 19.16 -6.72
CA GLN A 102 17.13 19.70 -7.70
C GLN A 102 16.86 19.19 -9.12
N TYR A 103 16.56 17.89 -9.26
CA TYR A 103 16.29 17.30 -10.58
C TYR A 103 15.06 17.89 -11.26
N PHE A 104 14.01 18.17 -10.46
CA PHE A 104 12.76 18.76 -10.96
C PHE A 104 12.72 20.29 -10.89
N ASN A 105 13.77 20.95 -10.43
CA ASN A 105 13.80 22.41 -10.21
C ASN A 105 12.71 22.89 -9.23
N PHE A 106 12.37 22.09 -8.23
CA PHE A 106 11.44 22.45 -7.16
C PHE A 106 12.17 23.02 -5.96
N THR A 107 11.55 23.97 -5.27
CA THR A 107 11.96 24.35 -3.91
C THR A 107 11.22 23.48 -2.88
N LEU A 108 11.77 23.39 -1.67
CA LEU A 108 11.06 22.71 -0.57
C LEU A 108 9.70 23.37 -0.27
N GLU A 109 9.61 24.69 -0.42
CA GLU A 109 8.36 25.43 -0.24
C GLU A 109 7.30 25.06 -1.29
N ASP A 110 7.70 24.89 -2.54
CA ASP A 110 6.79 24.46 -3.60
C ASP A 110 6.33 23.01 -3.36
N PHE A 111 7.24 22.13 -2.93
CA PHE A 111 6.93 20.76 -2.59
C PHE A 111 5.93 20.67 -1.41
N LYS A 112 6.14 21.48 -0.35
CA LYS A 112 5.20 21.55 0.78
C LYS A 112 3.80 21.95 0.33
N LYS A 113 3.67 22.91 -0.56
CA LYS A 113 2.37 23.33 -1.11
C LYS A 113 1.71 22.25 -1.96
N ASP A 114 2.52 21.50 -2.71
CA ASP A 114 2.02 20.43 -3.58
C ASP A 114 1.42 19.28 -2.77
N ILE A 115 2.02 18.95 -1.63
CA ILE A 115 1.54 17.86 -0.76
C ILE A 115 0.50 18.32 0.29
N GLU A 116 0.31 19.63 0.52
CA GLU A 116 -0.51 20.19 1.61
C GLU A 116 -1.94 19.63 1.59
N GLU A 117 -2.60 19.63 0.44
CA GLU A 117 -3.99 19.11 0.33
C GLU A 117 -4.07 17.62 0.69
N THR A 118 -3.09 16.84 0.23
CA THR A 118 -3.01 15.40 0.52
C THR A 118 -2.73 15.16 2.00
N SER A 119 -1.83 15.93 2.59
CA SER A 119 -1.50 15.86 4.03
C SER A 119 -2.70 16.21 4.90
N ILE A 120 -3.44 17.28 4.54
CA ILE A 120 -4.68 17.65 5.23
C ILE A 120 -5.70 16.52 5.17
N ARG A 121 -5.89 15.92 3.99
CA ARG A 121 -6.83 14.80 3.80
C ARG A 121 -6.42 13.56 4.62
N LYS A 122 -5.13 13.21 4.62
CA LYS A 122 -4.56 12.12 5.42
C LYS A 122 -4.78 12.37 6.91
N LEU A 123 -4.51 13.58 7.38
CA LEU A 123 -4.72 13.98 8.77
C LEU A 123 -6.21 13.95 9.15
N LYS A 124 -7.09 14.49 8.30
CA LYS A 124 -8.54 14.48 8.52
C LYS A 124 -9.07 13.04 8.62
N THR A 125 -8.63 12.16 7.72
CA THR A 125 -8.99 10.75 7.76
C THR A 125 -8.56 10.09 9.06
N ARG A 126 -7.32 10.32 9.51
CA ARG A 126 -6.81 9.79 10.77
C ARG A 126 -7.66 10.24 11.95
N LEU A 127 -7.93 11.55 12.08
CA LEU A 127 -8.71 12.08 13.18
C LEU A 127 -10.15 11.54 13.25
N VAL A 128 -10.80 11.41 12.09
CA VAL A 128 -12.15 10.84 12.01
C VAL A 128 -12.13 9.36 12.41
N MET A 129 -11.17 8.59 11.91
CA MET A 129 -11.06 7.17 12.25
C MET A 129 -10.69 6.94 13.71
N GLU A 130 -9.81 7.75 14.30
CA GLU A 130 -9.48 7.70 15.72
C GLU A 130 -10.71 7.96 16.59
N GLU A 131 -11.57 8.92 16.23
CA GLU A 131 -12.80 9.20 16.97
C GLU A 131 -13.83 8.06 16.81
N ILE A 132 -13.95 7.43 15.64
CA ILE A 132 -14.78 6.23 15.44
C ILE A 132 -14.29 5.08 16.32
N ILE A 133 -12.98 4.79 16.30
CA ILE A 133 -12.36 3.73 17.11
C ILE A 133 -12.65 3.94 18.60
N LYS A 134 -12.60 5.18 19.05
CA LYS A 134 -12.84 5.55 20.45
C LYS A 134 -14.32 5.40 20.83
N ASN A 135 -15.24 5.77 19.94
CA ASN A 135 -16.68 5.75 20.23
C ASN A 135 -17.27 4.35 20.17
N GLU A 136 -16.80 3.51 19.24
CA GLU A 136 -17.28 2.13 19.04
C GLU A 136 -16.55 1.12 19.93
N ASP A 137 -15.46 1.52 20.60
CA ASP A 137 -14.65 0.73 21.55
C ASP A 137 -14.30 -0.69 21.03
N PHE A 138 -13.74 -0.76 19.83
CA PHE A 138 -13.37 -2.04 19.22
C PHE A 138 -12.38 -2.82 20.08
N GLU A 139 -12.77 -4.02 20.47
CA GLU A 139 -11.89 -4.96 21.15
C GLU A 139 -11.08 -5.76 20.11
N VAL A 140 -9.79 -5.91 20.35
CA VAL A 140 -8.90 -6.81 19.58
C VAL A 140 -8.59 -7.99 20.47
N THR A 141 -8.92 -9.19 19.99
CA THR A 141 -8.71 -10.43 20.71
C THR A 141 -7.30 -10.99 20.49
N ASP A 142 -6.80 -11.78 21.44
CA ASP A 142 -5.52 -12.47 21.29
C ASP A 142 -5.49 -13.37 20.03
N LYS A 143 -6.64 -13.93 19.64
CA LYS A 143 -6.78 -14.75 18.44
C LYS A 143 -6.51 -13.95 17.17
N GLU A 144 -7.02 -12.73 17.07
CA GLU A 144 -6.79 -11.85 15.91
C GLU A 144 -5.32 -11.41 15.83
N ILE A 145 -4.69 -11.18 16.98
CA ILE A 145 -3.27 -10.92 17.06
C ILE A 145 -2.45 -12.10 16.54
N ASP A 146 -2.77 -13.33 17.01
CA ASP A 146 -2.08 -14.53 16.55
C ASP A 146 -2.30 -14.78 15.05
N GLU A 147 -3.51 -14.57 14.52
CA GLU A 147 -3.82 -14.69 13.08
C GLU A 147 -3.00 -13.70 12.26
N GLU A 148 -2.84 -12.46 12.71
CA GLU A 148 -2.05 -11.45 12.01
C GLU A 148 -0.55 -11.78 12.03
N LEU A 149 -0.05 -12.27 13.16
CA LEU A 149 1.35 -12.75 13.26
C LEU A 149 1.61 -13.93 12.32
N GLU A 150 0.65 -14.85 12.17
CA GLU A 150 0.74 -15.95 11.21
C GLU A 150 0.73 -15.45 9.75
N ASN A 151 -0.10 -14.45 9.44
CA ASN A 151 -0.16 -13.83 8.12
C ASN A 151 1.17 -13.16 7.77
N MET A 152 1.75 -12.42 8.71
CA MET A 152 3.08 -11.83 8.55
C MET A 152 4.16 -12.90 8.33
N ALA A 153 4.15 -13.99 9.12
CA ALA A 153 5.09 -15.09 8.97
C ALA A 153 5.03 -15.73 7.57
N LYS A 154 3.81 -15.93 7.05
CA LYS A 154 3.58 -16.44 5.68
C LYS A 154 4.03 -15.44 4.62
N MET A 155 3.72 -14.14 4.78
CA MET A 155 4.07 -13.09 3.83
C MET A 155 5.59 -12.93 3.68
N TYR A 156 6.32 -12.94 4.79
CA TYR A 156 7.78 -12.80 4.79
C TYR A 156 8.54 -14.13 4.66
N ASN A 157 7.81 -15.25 4.61
CA ASN A 157 8.38 -16.61 4.55
C ASN A 157 9.40 -16.86 5.67
N VAL A 158 9.02 -16.50 6.90
CA VAL A 158 9.82 -16.69 8.13
C VAL A 158 9.04 -17.48 9.17
N GLU A 159 9.75 -18.04 10.15
CA GLU A 159 9.12 -18.74 11.28
C GLU A 159 8.36 -17.77 12.18
N ILE A 160 7.20 -18.19 12.67
CA ILE A 160 6.30 -17.36 13.49
C ILE A 160 7.00 -16.87 14.79
N GLU A 161 7.91 -17.66 15.33
CA GLU A 161 8.67 -17.32 16.53
C GLU A 161 9.51 -16.06 16.30
N LYS A 162 10.11 -15.90 15.13
CA LYS A 162 10.87 -14.70 14.76
C LYS A 162 9.99 -13.47 14.62
N VAL A 163 8.78 -13.66 14.09
CA VAL A 163 7.80 -12.58 14.00
C VAL A 163 7.34 -12.16 15.39
N LYS A 164 7.03 -13.14 16.27
CA LYS A 164 6.65 -12.89 17.66
C LYS A 164 7.75 -12.19 18.46
N GLU A 165 9.02 -12.52 18.20
CA GLU A 165 10.16 -11.84 18.83
C GLU A 165 10.33 -10.39 18.37
N PHE A 166 10.11 -10.12 17.09
CA PHE A 166 10.16 -8.77 16.51
C PHE A 166 8.94 -7.92 16.92
N MET A 167 7.75 -8.54 17.02
CA MET A 167 6.49 -7.89 17.36
C MET A 167 6.26 -7.86 18.87
N GLN A 168 7.19 -7.24 19.61
CA GLN A 168 7.08 -6.98 21.05
C GLN A 168 7.12 -5.49 21.36
N GLY A 169 6.64 -5.11 22.53
CA GLY A 169 6.67 -3.73 22.99
C GLY A 169 5.90 -2.79 22.07
N GLU A 170 6.56 -1.76 21.56
CA GLU A 170 5.94 -0.74 20.70
C GLU A 170 5.41 -1.32 19.39
N ASN A 171 6.09 -2.29 18.78
CA ASN A 171 5.65 -2.91 17.54
C ASN A 171 4.29 -3.63 17.71
N LEU A 172 4.09 -4.30 18.85
CA LEU A 172 2.82 -4.93 19.17
C LEU A 172 1.71 -3.87 19.34
N MET A 173 2.02 -2.72 19.94
CA MET A 173 1.05 -1.63 20.07
C MET A 173 0.65 -1.05 18.70
N TYR A 174 1.59 -0.89 17.77
CA TYR A 174 1.27 -0.47 16.40
C TYR A 174 0.34 -1.47 15.72
N MET A 175 0.66 -2.77 15.79
CA MET A 175 -0.20 -3.81 15.21
C MET A 175 -1.60 -3.81 15.84
N TYR A 176 -1.71 -3.61 17.15
CA TYR A 176 -2.98 -3.50 17.85
C TYR A 176 -3.80 -2.30 17.34
N HIS A 177 -3.14 -1.17 17.10
CA HIS A 177 -3.75 0.02 16.50
C HIS A 177 -4.23 -0.24 15.08
N ASP A 178 -3.42 -0.90 14.25
CA ASP A 178 -3.76 -1.25 12.87
C ASP A 178 -4.95 -2.20 12.81
N LEU A 179 -5.02 -3.19 13.71
CA LEU A 179 -6.17 -4.09 13.82
C LEU A 179 -7.45 -3.34 14.19
N LYS A 180 -7.39 -2.39 15.15
CA LYS A 180 -8.54 -1.53 15.47
C LYS A 180 -8.96 -0.66 14.28
N PHE A 181 -7.99 -0.12 13.56
CA PHE A 181 -8.25 0.69 12.38
C PHE A 181 -8.95 -0.12 11.28
N ASN A 182 -8.49 -1.35 11.03
CA ASN A 182 -9.12 -2.26 10.08
C ASN A 182 -10.56 -2.61 10.51
N LYS A 183 -10.79 -2.89 11.80
CA LYS A 183 -12.15 -3.12 12.33
C LYS A 183 -13.07 -1.92 12.14
N ALA A 184 -12.56 -0.71 12.30
CA ALA A 184 -13.33 0.50 12.05
C ALA A 184 -13.69 0.65 10.56
N ILE A 185 -12.78 0.29 9.65
CA ILE A 185 -13.08 0.25 8.21
C ILE A 185 -14.16 -0.80 7.91
N ASP A 186 -14.02 -2.02 8.47
CA ASP A 186 -15.01 -3.09 8.29
C ASP A 186 -16.39 -2.67 8.81
N PHE A 187 -16.44 -2.06 10.00
CA PHE A 187 -17.66 -1.52 10.58
C PHE A 187 -18.33 -0.48 9.67
N LEU A 188 -17.55 0.46 9.13
CA LEU A 188 -18.08 1.46 8.20
C LEU A 188 -18.59 0.83 6.91
N PHE A 189 -17.87 -0.14 6.37
CA PHE A 189 -18.23 -0.83 5.14
C PHE A 189 -19.50 -1.68 5.30
N GLU A 190 -19.63 -2.42 6.40
CA GLU A 190 -20.81 -3.25 6.70
C GLU A 190 -22.09 -2.43 6.93
N ASN A 191 -21.94 -1.19 7.43
CA ASN A 191 -23.06 -0.28 7.68
C ASN A 191 -23.32 0.70 6.51
N ALA A 192 -22.51 0.66 5.45
CA ALA A 192 -22.69 1.50 4.28
C ALA A 192 -23.80 0.97 3.37
N VAL A 193 -24.58 1.87 2.79
CA VAL A 193 -25.50 1.55 1.68
C VAL A 193 -24.78 1.92 0.38
N ILE A 194 -24.37 0.90 -0.36
CA ILE A 194 -23.69 1.07 -1.64
C ILE A 194 -24.77 1.02 -2.74
N GLU A 195 -24.97 2.16 -3.43
CA GLU A 195 -25.89 2.29 -4.57
C GLU A 195 -25.17 2.07 -5.92
#